data_85ae94da647a5060b223890c9682829a
#
_entry.id   85ae94da647a5060b223890c9682829a
#
_cell.length_a   1.000
_cell.length_b   1.000
_cell.length_c   1.000
_cell.angle_alpha   90.00
_cell.angle_beta   90.00
_cell.angle_gamma   90.00
#
_symmetry.space_group_name_H-M   'P 1'
#
loop_
_entity.id
_entity.type
_entity.pdbx_description
1 polymer ?
#
loop_
_entity_poly.entity_id
_entity_poly.type
_entity_poly.pdbx_seq_one_letter_code
_entity_poly.pdbx_strand_id
1 'polypeptide(L)'
;METLDKKSDQLNQTADNQKQRADERSDKKREQAQQEAAPSLQKAGKAAAEAAFISGGFQLAVGIYSKCKEGKKINEFTVDDWKDIGIDTAKAAAEGGISGFAIYSITNFTSISAGPAAAGVSLAFSVSELAYRKSTGAISDEEFKESCQMAALNAAVSAVGAAIGQE
;
A
#
# COMPACT_ATOMS: atom_id res chain seq x y z
N MET A 1 14.29 -65.04 -19.34
CA MET A 1 12.99 -64.32 -19.19
C MET A 1 12.88 -63.68 -17.81
N GLU A 2 13.12 -64.38 -16.73
CA GLU A 2 12.99 -63.90 -15.32
C GLU A 2 13.79 -62.62 -14.95
N THR A 3 14.91 -62.34 -15.61
CA THR A 3 15.75 -61.17 -15.39
C THR A 3 15.22 -59.89 -16.06
N LEU A 4 14.46 -60.01 -17.16
CA LEU A 4 13.84 -58.87 -17.85
C LEU A 4 12.59 -58.39 -17.10
N ASP A 5 11.80 -59.31 -16.58
CA ASP A 5 10.60 -59.02 -15.80
C ASP A 5 10.98 -58.28 -14.49
N LYS A 6 12.00 -58.74 -13.76
CA LYS A 6 12.50 -58.06 -12.57
C LYS A 6 13.02 -56.67 -12.84
N LYS A 7 13.65 -56.44 -13.99
CA LYS A 7 14.13 -55.11 -14.39
C LYS A 7 13.01 -54.16 -14.77
N SER A 8 11.96 -54.69 -15.41
CA SER A 8 10.74 -53.94 -15.72
C SER A 8 10.01 -53.50 -14.45
N ASP A 9 9.86 -54.38 -13.47
CA ASP A 9 9.25 -54.09 -12.20
C ASP A 9 10.02 -53.04 -11.40
N GLN A 10 11.36 -53.11 -11.39
CA GLN A 10 12.20 -52.10 -10.76
C GLN A 10 12.09 -50.70 -11.43
N LEU A 11 12.00 -50.67 -12.76
CA LEU A 11 11.81 -49.43 -13.49
C LEU A 11 10.43 -48.80 -13.21
N ASN A 12 9.39 -49.61 -13.16
CA ASN A 12 8.04 -49.17 -12.83
C ASN A 12 7.97 -48.64 -11.39
N GLN A 13 8.52 -49.34 -10.42
CA GLN A 13 8.60 -48.88 -9.04
C GLN A 13 9.41 -47.55 -8.91
N THR A 14 10.48 -47.43 -9.68
CA THR A 14 11.29 -46.19 -9.67
C THR A 14 10.51 -45.03 -10.29
N ALA A 15 9.78 -45.27 -11.37
CA ALA A 15 8.92 -44.27 -12.02
C ALA A 15 7.77 -43.81 -11.10
N ASP A 16 7.13 -44.77 -10.42
CA ASP A 16 6.05 -44.47 -9.47
C ASP A 16 6.56 -43.67 -8.27
N ASN A 17 7.72 -44.02 -7.71
CA ASN A 17 8.36 -43.29 -6.64
C ASN A 17 8.78 -41.87 -7.06
N GLN A 18 9.25 -41.71 -8.30
CA GLN A 18 9.59 -40.38 -8.81
C GLN A 18 8.33 -39.51 -9.02
N LYS A 19 7.26 -40.09 -9.50
CA LYS A 19 5.97 -39.43 -9.68
C LYS A 19 5.40 -39.00 -8.33
N GLN A 20 5.36 -39.86 -7.34
CA GLN A 20 4.93 -39.53 -6.00
C GLN A 20 5.74 -38.36 -5.40
N ARG A 21 7.07 -38.38 -5.52
CA ARG A 21 7.93 -37.28 -5.02
C ARG A 21 7.70 -35.97 -5.79
N ALA A 22 7.36 -36.04 -7.10
CA ALA A 22 7.04 -34.86 -7.88
C ALA A 22 5.70 -34.26 -7.45
N ASP A 23 4.68 -35.08 -7.21
CA ASP A 23 3.37 -34.69 -6.74
C ASP A 23 3.47 -34.04 -5.33
N GLU A 24 4.17 -34.71 -4.38
CA GLU A 24 4.40 -34.14 -3.03
C GLU A 24 5.14 -32.79 -3.05
N ARG A 25 6.11 -32.63 -3.96
CA ARG A 25 6.80 -31.33 -4.13
C ARG A 25 5.90 -30.26 -4.72
N SER A 26 5.04 -30.65 -5.65
CA SER A 26 4.05 -29.75 -6.25
C SER A 26 3.04 -29.25 -5.20
N ASP A 27 2.53 -30.18 -4.40
CA ASP A 27 1.55 -29.86 -3.34
C ASP A 27 2.17 -28.95 -2.26
N LYS A 28 3.38 -29.28 -1.80
CA LYS A 28 4.10 -28.39 -0.86
C LYS A 28 4.34 -27.00 -1.41
N LYS A 29 4.71 -26.88 -2.68
CA LYS A 29 4.87 -25.58 -3.32
C LYS A 29 3.56 -24.80 -3.44
N ARG A 30 2.44 -25.49 -3.71
CA ARG A 30 1.11 -24.88 -3.75
C ARG A 30 0.69 -24.39 -2.36
N GLU A 31 0.88 -25.20 -1.32
CA GLU A 31 0.59 -24.81 0.06
C GLU A 31 1.44 -23.62 0.49
N GLN A 32 2.74 -23.60 0.19
CA GLN A 32 3.61 -22.47 0.46
C GLN A 32 3.17 -21.21 -0.27
N ALA A 33 2.85 -21.31 -1.57
CA ALA A 33 2.36 -20.19 -2.35
C ALA A 33 1.01 -19.65 -1.82
N GLN A 34 0.11 -20.53 -1.36
CA GLN A 34 -1.15 -20.12 -0.73
C GLN A 34 -0.92 -19.42 0.61
N GLN A 35 0.00 -19.93 1.44
CA GLN A 35 0.36 -19.29 2.72
C GLN A 35 1.05 -17.93 2.49
N GLU A 36 1.92 -17.85 1.49
CA GLU A 36 2.57 -16.59 1.10
C GLU A 36 1.58 -15.58 0.50
N ALA A 37 0.56 -16.04 -0.22
CA ALA A 37 -0.49 -15.18 -0.77
C ALA A 37 -1.52 -14.75 0.29
N ALA A 38 -1.68 -15.49 1.39
CA ALA A 38 -2.67 -15.17 2.41
C ALA A 38 -2.46 -13.76 3.01
N PRO A 39 -3.54 -12.99 3.18
CA PRO A 39 -3.47 -11.70 3.86
C PRO A 39 -3.00 -11.86 5.31
N SER A 40 -2.15 -10.95 5.78
CA SER A 40 -1.69 -10.96 7.17
C SER A 40 -1.41 -9.54 7.68
N LEU A 41 -1.50 -9.35 9.00
CA LEU A 41 -1.14 -8.08 9.63
C LEU A 41 0.34 -7.71 9.41
N GLN A 42 1.21 -8.71 9.29
CA GLN A 42 2.62 -8.49 8.97
C GLN A 42 2.79 -7.89 7.56
N LYS A 43 2.04 -8.39 6.58
CA LYS A 43 2.03 -7.83 5.21
C LYS A 43 1.40 -6.44 5.18
N ALA A 44 0.38 -6.20 5.98
CA ALA A 44 -0.20 -4.86 6.15
C ALA A 44 0.84 -3.88 6.72
N GLY A 45 1.63 -4.29 7.72
CA GLY A 45 2.72 -3.50 8.26
C GLY A 45 3.82 -3.20 7.23
N LYS A 46 4.15 -4.18 6.36
CA LYS A 46 5.09 -3.97 5.26
C LYS A 46 4.56 -2.96 4.24
N ALA A 47 3.30 -3.10 3.82
CA ALA A 47 2.65 -2.14 2.93
C ALA A 47 2.61 -0.73 3.53
N ALA A 48 2.37 -0.60 4.84
CA ALA A 48 2.45 0.67 5.55
C ALA A 48 3.86 1.28 5.50
N ALA A 49 4.89 0.49 5.73
CA ALA A 49 6.28 0.96 5.70
C ALA A 49 6.68 1.41 4.29
N GLU A 50 6.31 0.66 3.26
CA GLU A 50 6.57 1.02 1.86
C GLU A 50 5.85 2.32 1.47
N ALA A 51 4.57 2.46 1.83
CA ALA A 51 3.80 3.67 1.56
C ALA A 51 4.34 4.89 2.32
N ALA A 52 4.75 4.72 3.58
CA ALA A 52 5.39 5.77 4.38
C ALA A 52 6.71 6.24 3.75
N PHE A 53 7.53 5.30 3.27
CA PHE A 53 8.81 5.61 2.62
C PHE A 53 8.60 6.38 1.31
N ILE A 54 7.65 5.97 0.48
CA ILE A 54 7.33 6.64 -0.78
C ILE A 54 6.79 8.05 -0.52
N SER A 55 5.81 8.19 0.39
CA SER A 55 5.18 9.48 0.70
C SER A 55 6.16 10.45 1.35
N GLY A 56 6.94 9.99 2.32
CA GLY A 56 7.97 10.80 2.98
C GLY A 56 9.08 11.20 2.01
N GLY A 57 9.56 10.27 1.18
CA GLY A 57 10.61 10.53 0.18
C GLY A 57 10.16 11.56 -0.87
N PHE A 58 8.92 11.46 -1.34
CA PHE A 58 8.36 12.44 -2.26
C PHE A 58 8.26 13.83 -1.61
N GLN A 59 7.72 13.92 -0.39
CA GLN A 59 7.59 15.19 0.32
C GLN A 59 8.93 15.84 0.63
N LEU A 60 9.94 15.05 0.97
CA LEU A 60 11.31 15.53 1.14
C LEU A 60 11.82 16.21 -0.13
N ALA A 61 11.65 15.55 -1.29
CA ALA A 61 12.06 16.11 -2.57
C ALA A 61 11.31 17.40 -2.92
N VAL A 62 9.99 17.44 -2.66
CA VAL A 62 9.16 18.64 -2.86
C VAL A 62 9.60 19.78 -1.95
N GLY A 63 9.86 19.51 -0.67
CA GLY A 63 10.32 20.51 0.28
C GLY A 63 11.66 21.13 -0.12
N ILE A 64 12.63 20.31 -0.52
CA ILE A 64 13.93 20.79 -1.03
C ILE A 64 13.73 21.62 -2.29
N TYR A 65 12.93 21.12 -3.24
CA TYR A 65 12.66 21.83 -4.49
C TYR A 65 12.00 23.20 -4.25
N SER A 66 11.02 23.28 -3.33
CA SER A 66 10.34 24.53 -2.99
C SER A 66 11.30 25.59 -2.46
N LYS A 67 12.20 25.21 -1.54
CA LYS A 67 13.22 26.11 -1.00
C LYS A 67 14.24 26.55 -2.08
N CYS A 68 14.59 25.64 -2.99
CA CYS A 68 15.45 25.99 -4.14
C CYS A 68 14.75 26.96 -5.10
N LYS A 69 13.44 26.80 -5.33
CA LYS A 69 12.64 27.72 -6.15
C LYS A 69 12.55 29.13 -5.56
N GLU A 70 12.60 29.26 -4.22
CA GLU A 70 12.70 30.53 -3.51
C GLU A 70 14.07 31.23 -3.69
N GLY A 71 14.98 30.62 -4.44
CA GLY A 71 16.31 31.15 -4.76
C GLY A 71 17.40 30.69 -3.81
N LYS A 72 17.09 29.83 -2.83
CA LYS A 72 18.08 29.27 -1.89
C LYS A 72 18.80 28.06 -2.50
N LYS A 73 20.11 27.98 -2.33
CA LYS A 73 20.87 26.75 -2.61
C LYS A 73 20.83 25.83 -1.39
N ILE A 74 20.96 24.53 -1.62
CA ILE A 74 20.87 23.51 -0.53
C ILE A 74 21.88 23.79 0.59
N ASN A 75 23.07 24.30 0.26
CA ASN A 75 24.11 24.69 1.22
C ASN A 75 23.79 26.00 1.99
N GLU A 76 22.75 26.72 1.58
CA GLU A 76 22.27 27.95 2.23
C GLU A 76 21.02 27.70 3.08
N PHE A 77 20.55 26.46 3.16
CA PHE A 77 19.39 26.11 3.99
C PHE A 77 19.71 26.30 5.47
N THR A 78 18.85 27.03 6.13
CA THR A 78 18.93 27.26 7.57
C THR A 78 18.40 26.05 8.37
N VAL A 79 18.63 26.05 9.67
CA VAL A 79 18.05 25.03 10.58
C VAL A 79 16.53 25.05 10.50
N ASP A 80 15.91 26.21 10.36
CA ASP A 80 14.45 26.32 10.25
C ASP A 80 13.95 25.78 8.93
N ASP A 81 14.63 26.00 7.81
CA ASP A 81 14.28 25.37 6.52
C ASP A 81 14.29 23.86 6.61
N TRP A 82 15.32 23.27 7.22
CA TRP A 82 15.40 21.82 7.43
C TRP A 82 14.37 21.30 8.40
N LYS A 83 14.01 22.07 9.41
CA LYS A 83 12.95 21.74 10.38
C LYS A 83 11.58 21.68 9.70
N ASP A 84 11.25 22.68 8.89
CA ASP A 84 10.00 22.71 8.13
C ASP A 84 9.90 21.52 7.18
N ILE A 85 10.94 21.28 6.38
CA ILE A 85 11.01 20.13 5.47
C ILE A 85 10.88 18.80 6.24
N GLY A 86 11.55 18.69 7.39
CA GLY A 86 11.50 17.49 8.24
C GLY A 86 10.12 17.22 8.82
N ILE A 87 9.42 18.26 9.29
CA ILE A 87 8.05 18.14 9.82
C ILE A 87 7.09 17.69 8.72
N ASP A 88 7.13 18.30 7.55
CA ASP A 88 6.26 17.95 6.44
C ASP A 88 6.54 16.55 5.91
N THR A 89 7.81 16.17 5.84
CA THR A 89 8.24 14.80 5.48
C THR A 89 7.70 13.77 6.49
N ALA A 90 7.80 14.05 7.78
CA ALA A 90 7.31 13.17 8.83
C ALA A 90 5.78 13.01 8.80
N LYS A 91 5.05 14.10 8.56
CA LYS A 91 3.59 14.06 8.38
C LYS A 91 3.21 13.20 7.18
N ALA A 92 3.81 13.45 6.01
CA ALA A 92 3.53 12.69 4.80
C ALA A 92 3.87 11.20 4.95
N ALA A 93 4.97 10.87 5.64
CA ALA A 93 5.33 9.49 5.94
C ALA A 93 4.31 8.81 6.86
N ALA A 94 3.84 9.51 7.89
CA ALA A 94 2.82 8.98 8.80
C ALA A 94 1.48 8.74 8.07
N GLU A 95 1.01 9.71 7.30
CA GLU A 95 -0.22 9.60 6.50
C GLU A 95 -0.11 8.45 5.47
N GLY A 96 1.00 8.36 4.76
CA GLY A 96 1.27 7.28 3.80
C GLY A 96 1.28 5.91 4.48
N GLY A 97 1.92 5.80 5.64
CA GLY A 97 1.97 4.56 6.41
C GLY A 97 0.59 4.09 6.89
N ILE A 98 -0.20 5.00 7.47
CA ILE A 98 -1.56 4.70 7.92
C ILE A 98 -2.45 4.35 6.72
N SER A 99 -2.36 5.12 5.62
CA SER A 99 -3.11 4.86 4.39
C SER A 99 -2.75 3.50 3.79
N GLY A 100 -1.47 3.17 3.68
CA GLY A 100 -1.01 1.89 3.16
C GLY A 100 -1.51 0.71 3.98
N PHE A 101 -1.44 0.81 5.32
CA PHE A 101 -1.98 -0.20 6.22
C PHE A 101 -3.50 -0.36 6.05
N ALA A 102 -4.24 0.75 6.03
CA ALA A 102 -5.69 0.75 5.91
C ALA A 102 -6.15 0.18 4.55
N ILE A 103 -5.56 0.64 3.45
CA ILE A 103 -5.88 0.15 2.10
C ILE A 103 -5.59 -1.34 1.99
N TYR A 104 -4.41 -1.79 2.43
CA TYR A 104 -4.08 -3.21 2.44
C TYR A 104 -5.10 -4.02 3.25
N SER A 105 -5.43 -3.57 4.45
CA SER A 105 -6.38 -4.27 5.34
C SER A 105 -7.77 -4.33 4.73
N ILE A 106 -8.29 -3.21 4.22
CA ILE A 106 -9.61 -3.18 3.58
C ILE A 106 -9.63 -4.12 2.37
N THR A 107 -8.65 -4.03 1.49
CA THR A 107 -8.59 -4.80 0.24
C THR A 107 -8.46 -6.31 0.49
N ASN A 108 -7.68 -6.72 1.49
CA ASN A 108 -7.35 -8.13 1.70
C ASN A 108 -8.24 -8.84 2.74
N PHE A 109 -8.87 -8.09 3.64
CA PHE A 109 -9.79 -8.67 4.66
C PHE A 109 -11.28 -8.38 4.39
N THR A 110 -11.58 -7.65 3.30
CA THR A 110 -12.96 -7.40 2.85
C THR A 110 -13.05 -7.66 1.34
N SER A 111 -14.26 -7.57 0.78
CA SER A 111 -14.50 -7.67 -0.66
C SER A 111 -14.37 -6.34 -1.42
N ILE A 112 -13.82 -5.30 -0.78
CA ILE A 112 -13.65 -3.98 -1.38
C ILE A 112 -12.33 -3.96 -2.16
N SER A 113 -12.38 -3.58 -3.44
CA SER A 113 -11.19 -3.45 -4.29
C SER A 113 -10.32 -2.24 -3.91
N ALA A 114 -9.05 -2.25 -4.34
CA ALA A 114 -8.05 -1.26 -3.96
C ALA A 114 -8.44 0.20 -4.30
N GLY A 115 -9.09 0.44 -5.43
CA GLY A 115 -9.52 1.78 -5.84
C GLY A 115 -10.52 2.43 -4.90
N PRO A 116 -11.70 1.82 -4.66
CA PRO A 116 -12.65 2.30 -3.65
C PRO A 116 -12.07 2.35 -2.23
N ALA A 117 -11.21 1.40 -1.84
CA ALA A 117 -10.54 1.42 -0.54
C ALA A 117 -9.64 2.67 -0.40
N ALA A 118 -8.82 2.96 -1.42
CA ALA A 118 -7.96 4.14 -1.43
C ALA A 118 -8.75 5.45 -1.40
N ALA A 119 -9.84 5.54 -2.18
CA ALA A 119 -10.73 6.71 -2.18
C ALA A 119 -11.37 6.93 -0.81
N GLY A 120 -11.85 5.87 -0.16
CA GLY A 120 -12.42 5.93 1.19
C GLY A 120 -11.43 6.37 2.26
N VAL A 121 -10.20 5.84 2.22
CA VAL A 121 -9.11 6.23 3.13
C VAL A 121 -8.74 7.71 2.92
N SER A 122 -8.57 8.15 1.68
CA SER A 122 -8.28 9.56 1.37
C SER A 122 -9.38 10.49 1.84
N LEU A 123 -10.65 10.11 1.66
CA LEU A 123 -11.78 10.89 2.16
C LEU A 123 -11.76 11.01 3.69
N ALA A 124 -11.49 9.90 4.39
CA ALA A 124 -11.41 9.89 5.85
C ALA A 124 -10.32 10.85 6.37
N PHE A 125 -9.13 10.86 5.74
CA PHE A 125 -8.07 11.81 6.08
C PHE A 125 -8.48 13.26 5.82
N SER A 126 -9.05 13.55 4.64
CA SER A 126 -9.49 14.89 4.28
C SER A 126 -10.55 15.42 5.26
N VAL A 127 -11.54 14.62 5.60
CA VAL A 127 -12.59 15.01 6.57
C VAL A 127 -12.01 15.20 7.98
N SER A 128 -11.06 14.35 8.38
CA SER A 128 -10.40 14.47 9.69
C SER A 128 -9.58 15.76 9.79
N GLU A 129 -8.83 16.11 8.74
CA GLU A 129 -8.09 17.38 8.68
C GLU A 129 -9.04 18.58 8.71
N LEU A 130 -10.11 18.57 7.92
CA LEU A 130 -11.11 19.63 7.91
C LEU A 130 -11.78 19.78 9.27
N ALA A 131 -12.11 18.68 9.95
CA ALA A 131 -12.68 18.71 11.30
C ALA A 131 -11.71 19.31 12.32
N TYR A 132 -10.42 18.98 12.22
CA TYR A 132 -9.39 19.59 13.04
C TYR A 132 -9.28 21.11 12.79
N ARG A 133 -9.21 21.55 11.52
CA ARG A 133 -9.15 22.95 11.15
C ARG A 133 -10.38 23.74 11.64
N LYS A 134 -11.56 23.12 11.54
CA LYS A 134 -12.78 23.69 12.10
C LYS A 134 -12.71 23.82 13.63
N SER A 135 -12.26 22.78 14.33
CA SER A 135 -12.15 22.77 15.79
C SER A 135 -11.18 23.83 16.34
N THR A 136 -10.17 24.18 15.55
CA THR A 136 -9.18 25.23 15.86
C THR A 136 -9.60 26.63 15.41
N GLY A 137 -10.78 26.76 14.76
CA GLY A 137 -11.28 28.04 14.24
C GLY A 137 -10.56 28.52 12.98
N ALA A 138 -9.77 27.65 12.34
CA ALA A 138 -9.05 27.96 11.09
C ALA A 138 -9.95 28.05 9.86
N ILE A 139 -11.13 27.45 9.91
CA ILE A 139 -12.17 27.52 8.86
C ILE A 139 -13.55 27.71 9.49
N SER A 140 -14.46 28.36 8.75
CA SER A 140 -15.86 28.55 9.12
C SER A 140 -16.71 27.28 8.93
N ASP A 141 -17.95 27.31 9.40
CA ASP A 141 -18.90 26.22 9.20
C ASP A 141 -19.29 26.05 7.74
N GLU A 142 -19.40 27.13 6.99
CA GLU A 142 -19.67 27.11 5.56
C GLU A 142 -18.50 26.50 4.80
N GLU A 143 -17.28 26.98 5.02
CA GLU A 143 -16.06 26.45 4.41
C GLU A 143 -15.84 24.96 4.73
N PHE A 144 -16.16 24.55 5.96
CA PHE A 144 -16.10 23.13 6.35
C PHE A 144 -17.05 22.28 5.50
N LYS A 145 -18.32 22.71 5.36
CA LYS A 145 -19.33 21.99 4.57
C LYS A 145 -18.94 21.90 3.10
N GLU A 146 -18.55 23.02 2.50
CA GLU A 146 -18.12 23.06 1.09
C GLU A 146 -16.90 22.17 0.85
N SER A 147 -15.91 22.24 1.73
CA SER A 147 -14.69 21.42 1.63
C SER A 147 -14.98 19.92 1.80
N CYS A 148 -15.89 19.54 2.70
CA CYS A 148 -16.33 18.16 2.85
C CYS A 148 -17.07 17.65 1.60
N GLN A 149 -17.91 18.48 0.97
CA GLN A 149 -18.59 18.13 -0.28
C GLN A 149 -17.60 17.93 -1.41
N MET A 150 -16.61 18.81 -1.55
CA MET A 150 -15.54 18.67 -2.54
C MET A 150 -14.70 17.41 -2.31
N ALA A 151 -14.34 17.13 -1.06
CA ALA A 151 -13.61 15.90 -0.72
C ALA A 151 -14.41 14.63 -1.08
N ALA A 152 -15.72 14.62 -0.80
CA ALA A 152 -16.60 13.52 -1.14
C ALA A 152 -16.73 13.33 -2.66
N LEU A 153 -16.87 14.42 -3.42
CA LEU A 153 -16.92 14.38 -4.88
C LEU A 153 -15.61 13.84 -5.47
N ASN A 154 -14.47 14.33 -4.98
CA ASN A 154 -13.16 13.86 -5.43
C ASN A 154 -12.96 12.36 -5.14
N ALA A 155 -13.36 11.90 -3.96
CA ALA A 155 -13.30 10.48 -3.60
C ALA A 155 -14.21 9.63 -4.50
N ALA A 156 -15.44 10.09 -4.79
CA ALA A 156 -16.36 9.39 -5.69
C ALA A 156 -15.81 9.29 -7.12
N VAL A 157 -15.27 10.37 -7.66
CA VAL A 157 -14.64 10.39 -9.01
C VAL A 157 -13.44 9.47 -9.05
N SER A 158 -12.60 9.49 -8.00
CA SER A 158 -11.42 8.62 -7.90
C SER A 158 -11.81 7.13 -7.82
N ALA A 159 -12.85 6.81 -7.06
CA ALA A 159 -13.36 5.43 -6.95
C ALA A 159 -13.89 4.91 -8.29
N VAL A 160 -14.64 5.74 -9.02
CA VAL A 160 -15.19 5.39 -10.35
C VAL A 160 -14.04 5.27 -11.38
N GLY A 161 -13.09 6.21 -11.38
CA GLY A 161 -11.94 6.17 -12.29
C GLY A 161 -11.08 4.92 -12.08
N ALA A 162 -10.87 4.53 -10.82
CA ALA A 162 -10.14 3.31 -10.48
C ALA A 162 -10.90 2.03 -10.87
N ALA A 163 -12.24 2.03 -10.82
CA ALA A 163 -13.05 0.90 -11.25
C ALA A 163 -12.99 0.69 -12.77
N ILE A 164 -13.03 1.79 -13.56
CA ILE A 164 -12.95 1.73 -15.02
C ILE A 164 -11.55 1.36 -15.53
N GLY A 165 -10.50 1.74 -14.80
CA GLY A 165 -9.11 1.46 -15.20
C GLY A 165 -8.62 0.04 -14.85
N GLN A 166 -9.47 -0.82 -14.28
CA GLN A 166 -9.16 -2.22 -13.92
C GLN A 166 -9.74 -3.24 -14.93
N GLU A 167 -10.45 -2.80 -15.96
CA GLU A 167 -10.89 -3.62 -17.10
C GLU A 167 -9.84 -3.60 -18.24
#